data_e034d92c8fa1c5a2ba095649e76d1090
#
_entry.id   e034d92c8fa1c5a2ba095649e76d1090
#
_cell.length_a   1.000
_cell.length_b   1.000
_cell.length_c   1.000
_cell.angle_alpha   90.00
_cell.angle_beta   90.00
_cell.angle_gamma   90.00
#
_symmetry.space_group_name_H-M   'P 1'
#
loop_
_entity.id
_entity.type
_entity.pdbx_description
1 polymer ?
#
loop_
_entity_poly.entity_id
_entity_poly.type
_entity_poly.pdbx_seq_one_letter_code
_entity_poly.pdbx_strand_id
1 'polypeptide(L)'
;MMTSVDTDLIRVLADPLRLRIVSLLAKETLCTTHLVEETGAKQTNLSNHLKVLREAGVVDTEPCGRFIYYRLRPEVIEALAGQFADLAQTARATAEAHLKRSCP
;
A
#
# COMPACT_ATOMS: atom_id res chain seq x y z
N MET A 1 8.94 -12.88 18.99
CA MET A 1 7.65 -12.18 18.88
C MET A 1 7.12 -12.30 17.47
N MET A 2 5.89 -12.74 17.33
CA MET A 2 5.29 -12.91 16.00
C MET A 2 4.83 -11.58 15.43
N THR A 3 5.29 -11.26 14.24
CA THR A 3 4.83 -10.07 13.52
C THR A 3 3.55 -10.43 12.79
N SER A 4 2.47 -9.76 13.11
CA SER A 4 1.20 -9.93 12.41
C SER A 4 1.21 -9.12 11.12
N VAL A 5 0.61 -9.67 10.07
CA VAL A 5 0.42 -8.93 8.82
C VAL A 5 -0.77 -7.99 9.00
N ASP A 6 -0.61 -6.75 8.58
CA ASP A 6 -1.64 -5.72 8.65
C ASP A 6 -2.69 -5.95 7.56
N THR A 7 -3.76 -6.65 7.91
CA THR A 7 -4.81 -7.00 6.95
C THR A 7 -5.64 -5.80 6.49
N ASP A 8 -5.76 -4.78 7.34
CA ASP A 8 -6.47 -3.56 6.95
C ASP A 8 -5.71 -2.83 5.87
N LEU A 9 -4.39 -2.74 6.01
CA LEU A 9 -3.54 -2.13 4.99
C LEU A 9 -3.57 -2.93 3.69
N ILE A 10 -3.52 -4.26 3.77
CA ILE A 10 -3.65 -5.12 2.58
C ILE A 10 -4.97 -4.82 1.87
N ARG A 11 -6.06 -4.73 2.61
CA ARG A 11 -7.37 -4.45 2.04
C ARG A 11 -7.40 -3.10 1.33
N VAL A 12 -6.78 -2.09 1.91
CA VAL A 12 -6.68 -0.76 1.30
C VAL A 12 -5.91 -0.84 -0.02
N LEU A 13 -4.83 -1.60 -0.07
CA LEU A 13 -3.97 -1.71 -1.25
C LEU A 13 -4.48 -2.70 -2.29
N ALA A 14 -5.46 -3.54 -1.94
CA ALA A 14 -5.96 -4.58 -2.85
C ALA A 14 -6.85 -4.04 -3.98
N ASP A 15 -7.37 -2.83 -3.85
CA ASP A 15 -8.15 -2.21 -4.92
C ASP A 15 -7.23 -1.84 -6.09
N PRO A 16 -7.57 -2.23 -7.33
CA PRO A 16 -6.69 -1.97 -8.49
C PRO A 16 -6.37 -0.50 -8.70
N LEU A 17 -7.36 0.40 -8.54
CA LEU A 17 -7.13 1.82 -8.73
C LEU A 17 -6.24 2.39 -7.62
N ARG A 18 -6.48 1.99 -6.37
CA ARG A 18 -5.64 2.44 -5.26
C ARG A 18 -4.20 1.97 -5.42
N LEU A 19 -4.00 0.73 -5.84
CA LEU A 19 -2.65 0.23 -6.06
C LEU A 19 -1.96 0.95 -7.22
N ARG A 20 -2.73 1.29 -8.27
CA ARG A 20 -2.23 2.10 -9.39
C ARG A 20 -1.77 3.47 -8.92
N ILE A 21 -2.58 4.12 -8.09
CA ILE A 21 -2.24 5.43 -7.50
C ILE A 21 -0.94 5.31 -6.69
N VAL A 22 -0.84 4.32 -5.84
CA VAL A 22 0.36 4.08 -5.02
C VAL A 22 1.59 3.88 -5.91
N SER A 23 1.45 3.11 -6.99
CA SER A 23 2.55 2.86 -7.93
C SER A 23 3.02 4.14 -8.62
N LEU A 24 2.07 5.02 -8.99
CA LEU A 24 2.40 6.31 -9.59
C LEU A 24 3.10 7.23 -8.59
N LEU A 25 2.59 7.28 -7.36
CA LEU A 25 3.17 8.11 -6.31
C LEU A 25 4.52 7.60 -5.82
N ALA A 26 4.84 6.34 -6.08
CA ALA A 26 6.17 5.81 -5.79
C ALA A 26 7.25 6.47 -6.67
N LYS A 27 6.85 6.99 -7.82
CA LYS A 27 7.77 7.59 -8.79
C LYS A 27 7.89 9.10 -8.63
N GLU A 28 6.80 9.77 -8.26
CA GLU A 28 6.78 11.23 -8.11
C GLU A 28 5.56 11.68 -7.32
N THR A 29 5.69 12.85 -6.70
CA THR A 29 4.59 13.51 -6.00
C THR A 29 3.66 14.12 -7.04
N LEU A 30 2.38 13.82 -6.97
CA LEU A 30 1.40 14.21 -7.99
C LEU A 30 0.17 14.85 -7.36
N CYS A 31 -0.46 15.78 -8.08
CA CYS A 31 -1.75 16.33 -7.68
C CYS A 31 -2.89 15.52 -8.31
N THR A 32 -4.12 15.83 -7.90
CA THR A 32 -5.32 15.13 -8.39
C THR A 32 -5.43 15.19 -9.91
N THR A 33 -5.12 16.33 -10.52
CA THR A 33 -5.17 16.48 -11.99
C THR A 33 -4.22 15.51 -12.68
N HIS A 34 -3.00 15.40 -12.18
CA HIS A 34 -2.03 14.45 -12.72
C HIS A 34 -2.55 13.02 -12.63
N LEU A 35 -3.13 12.68 -11.49
CA LEU A 35 -3.64 11.32 -11.25
C LEU A 35 -4.84 10.99 -12.15
N VAL A 36 -5.71 11.98 -12.41
CA VAL A 36 -6.80 11.81 -13.38
C VAL A 36 -6.23 11.52 -14.77
N GLU A 37 -5.25 12.28 -15.20
CA GLU A 37 -4.61 12.10 -16.51
C GLU A 37 -3.96 10.72 -16.63
N GLU A 38 -3.24 10.30 -15.60
CA GLU A 38 -2.51 9.03 -15.63
C GLU A 38 -3.41 7.80 -15.51
N THR A 39 -4.49 7.90 -14.75
CA THR A 39 -5.36 6.73 -14.49
C THR A 39 -6.57 6.66 -15.39
N GLY A 40 -6.99 7.79 -15.94
CA GLY A 40 -8.24 7.87 -16.70
C GLY A 40 -9.49 7.78 -15.82
N ALA A 41 -9.34 7.74 -14.51
CA ALA A 41 -10.47 7.66 -13.59
C ALA A 41 -11.19 8.99 -13.49
N LYS A 42 -12.49 8.93 -13.18
CA LYS A 42 -13.26 10.13 -12.90
C LYS A 42 -12.74 10.78 -11.62
N GLN A 43 -12.70 12.11 -11.59
CA GLN A 43 -12.17 12.86 -10.46
C GLN A 43 -12.87 12.50 -9.15
N THR A 44 -14.19 12.33 -9.16
CA THR A 44 -14.95 11.97 -7.97
C THR A 44 -14.52 10.62 -7.41
N ASN A 45 -14.38 9.64 -8.28
CA ASN A 45 -13.94 8.30 -7.90
C ASN A 45 -12.51 8.33 -7.37
N LEU A 46 -11.64 9.03 -8.08
CA LEU A 46 -10.25 9.19 -7.67
C LEU A 46 -10.15 9.86 -6.29
N SER A 47 -10.92 10.92 -6.06
CA SER A 47 -10.92 11.63 -4.78
C SER A 47 -11.35 10.74 -3.63
N ASN A 48 -12.33 9.86 -3.85
CA ASN A 48 -12.75 8.89 -2.84
C ASN A 48 -11.63 7.91 -2.48
N HIS A 49 -10.93 7.41 -3.48
CA HIS A 49 -9.80 6.49 -3.25
C HIS A 49 -8.63 7.18 -2.57
N LEU A 50 -8.35 8.43 -2.93
CA LEU A 50 -7.32 9.22 -2.26
C LEU A 50 -7.64 9.45 -0.79
N LYS A 51 -8.92 9.68 -0.49
CA LYS A 51 -9.37 9.82 0.89
C LYS A 51 -9.10 8.55 1.70
N VAL A 52 -9.41 7.40 1.13
CA VAL A 52 -9.15 6.11 1.78
C VAL A 52 -7.66 5.93 2.05
N LEU A 53 -6.82 6.22 1.06
CA LEU A 53 -5.37 6.11 1.19
C LEU A 53 -4.81 7.05 2.26
N ARG A 54 -5.33 8.27 2.30
CA ARG A 54 -4.91 9.26 3.29
C ARG A 54 -5.33 8.86 4.70
N GLU A 55 -6.57 8.43 4.87
CA GLU A 55 -7.07 8.00 6.18
C GLU A 55 -6.35 6.76 6.69
N ALA A 56 -5.90 5.91 5.79
CA ALA A 56 -5.11 4.73 6.15
C ALA A 56 -3.63 5.06 6.41
N GLY A 57 -3.22 6.30 6.20
CA GLY A 57 -1.84 6.72 6.42
C GLY A 57 -0.85 6.30 5.34
N VAL A 58 -1.34 5.85 4.18
CA VAL A 58 -0.50 5.42 3.06
C VAL A 58 0.12 6.61 2.33
N VAL A 59 -0.62 7.72 2.28
CA VAL A 59 -0.18 8.94 1.60
C VAL A 59 -0.32 10.14 2.51
N ASP A 60 0.53 11.15 2.26
CA ASP A 60 0.44 12.49 2.84
C ASP A 60 0.01 13.48 1.78
N THR A 61 -0.44 14.64 2.21
CA THR A 61 -0.78 15.74 1.33
C THR A 61 0.14 16.93 1.54
N GLU A 62 0.35 17.67 0.48
CA GLU A 62 1.16 18.88 0.49
C GLU A 62 0.44 19.95 -0.34
N PRO A 63 0.00 21.07 0.28
CA PRO A 63 -0.60 22.15 -0.49
C PRO A 63 0.46 22.84 -1.34
N CYS A 64 0.08 23.14 -2.58
CA CYS A 64 0.94 23.88 -3.51
C CYS A 64 0.07 24.79 -4.36
N GLY A 65 -0.04 26.05 -3.95
CA GLY A 65 -0.94 27.02 -4.59
C GLY A 65 -2.39 26.57 -4.46
N ARG A 66 -3.06 26.40 -5.59
CA ARG A 66 -4.46 25.93 -5.64
C ARG A 66 -4.59 24.42 -5.58
N PHE A 67 -3.47 23.70 -5.63
CA PHE A 67 -3.47 22.26 -5.79
C PHE A 67 -3.05 21.57 -4.52
N ILE A 68 -3.56 20.37 -4.33
CA ILE A 68 -3.12 19.45 -3.26
C ILE A 68 -2.31 18.36 -3.95
N TYR A 69 -1.06 18.23 -3.54
CA TYR A 69 -0.19 17.14 -4.00
C TYR A 69 -0.23 15.99 -3.01
N TYR A 70 -0.08 14.80 -3.51
CA TYR A 70 -0.06 13.56 -2.72
C TYR A 70 1.30 12.91 -2.83
N ARG A 71 1.77 12.43 -1.70
CA ARG A 71 3.06 11.73 -1.59
C ARG A 71 2.84 10.38 -0.95
N LEU A 72 3.50 9.35 -1.48
CA LEU A 72 3.52 8.03 -0.84
C LEU A 72 4.40 8.10 0.41
N ARG A 73 3.95 7.48 1.48
CA ARG A 73 4.75 7.30 2.70
C ARG A 73 5.48 5.97 2.59
N PRO A 74 6.78 6.00 2.25
CA PRO A 74 7.51 4.75 1.98
C PRO A 74 7.59 3.83 3.19
N GLU A 75 7.65 4.38 4.41
CA GLU A 75 7.73 3.59 5.64
C GLU A 75 6.54 2.66 5.85
N VAL A 76 5.38 3.04 5.33
CA VAL A 76 4.17 2.21 5.43
C VAL A 76 4.31 0.97 4.56
N ILE A 77 4.82 1.14 3.35
CA ILE A 77 5.07 0.03 2.42
C ILE A 77 6.21 -0.85 2.93
N GLU A 78 7.27 -0.22 3.43
CA GLU A 78 8.41 -0.95 4.00
C GLU A 78 8.00 -1.82 5.19
N ALA A 79 7.13 -1.31 6.06
CA ALA A 79 6.63 -2.08 7.19
C ALA A 79 5.84 -3.30 6.74
N LEU A 80 4.98 -3.15 5.74
CA LEU A 80 4.20 -4.26 5.18
C LEU A 80 5.13 -5.28 4.51
N ALA A 81 6.09 -4.82 3.75
CA ALA A 81 7.08 -5.69 3.10
C ALA A 81 7.85 -6.51 4.14
N GLY A 82 8.22 -5.88 5.27
CA GLY A 82 8.89 -6.56 6.38
C GLY A 82 8.03 -7.65 7.01
N GLN A 83 6.72 -7.40 7.14
CA GLN A 83 5.78 -8.39 7.66
C GLN A 83 5.72 -9.63 6.75
N PHE A 84 5.69 -9.43 5.45
CA PHE A 84 5.72 -10.52 4.48
C PHE A 84 7.08 -11.23 4.45
N ALA A 85 8.16 -10.49 4.59
CA ALA A 85 9.50 -11.08 4.65
C ALA A 85 9.63 -12.02 5.87
N ASP A 86 9.05 -11.64 6.99
CA ASP A 86 9.03 -12.46 8.20
C ASP A 86 8.28 -13.76 7.97
N LEU A 87 7.14 -13.72 7.29
CA LEU A 87 6.39 -14.91 6.93
C LEU A 87 7.21 -15.84 6.02
N ALA A 88 7.87 -15.27 5.03
CA ALA A 88 8.69 -16.04 4.10
C ALA A 88 9.85 -16.70 4.82
N GLN A 89 10.48 -15.98 5.75
CA GLN A 89 11.58 -16.51 6.56
C GLN A 89 11.12 -17.67 7.44
N THR A 90 9.96 -17.53 8.09
CA THR A 90 9.38 -18.59 8.91
C THR A 90 9.08 -19.83 8.07
N ALA A 91 8.49 -19.63 6.89
CA ALA A 91 8.19 -20.75 5.98
C ALA A 91 9.47 -21.45 5.50
N ARG A 92 10.52 -20.71 5.24
CA ARG A 92 11.82 -21.27 4.82
C ARG A 92 12.42 -22.12 5.93
N ALA A 93 12.41 -21.62 7.17
CA ALA A 93 12.93 -22.36 8.31
C ALA A 93 12.13 -23.65 8.54
N THR A 94 10.81 -23.60 8.36
CA THR A 94 9.95 -24.79 8.46
C THR A 94 10.30 -25.83 7.42
N ALA A 95 10.53 -25.39 6.17
CA ALA A 95 10.88 -26.29 5.08
C ALA A 95 12.25 -26.93 5.32
N GLU A 96 13.24 -26.16 5.77
CA GLU A 96 14.58 -26.67 6.06
C GLU A 96 14.61 -27.64 7.23
N ALA A 97 13.78 -27.42 8.24
CA ALA A 97 13.67 -28.28 9.41
C ALA A 97 12.73 -29.48 9.18
N HIS A 98 12.08 -29.54 8.02
CA HIS A 98 11.10 -30.57 7.69
C HIS A 98 9.99 -30.72 8.75
N LEU A 99 9.58 -29.57 9.32
CA LEU A 99 8.54 -29.55 10.35
C LEU A 99 7.18 -29.83 9.74
N LYS A 100 6.52 -30.86 10.27
CA LYS A 100 5.25 -31.31 9.74
C LYS A 100 4.46 -32.00 10.84
N ARG A 101 3.22 -31.56 11.01
CA ARG A 101 2.31 -32.21 11.93
C ARG A 101 1.76 -33.46 11.25
N SER A 102 1.68 -34.58 12.01
CA SER A 102 1.11 -35.84 11.50
C SER A 102 -0.34 -35.65 11.12
N CYS A 103 -0.77 -36.32 10.05
CA CYS A 103 -2.17 -36.29 9.65
C CYS A 103 -3.03 -37.01 10.73
N PRO A 104 -4.23 -36.47 11.01
CA PRO A 104 -5.16 -37.09 11.96
C PRO A 104 -5.72 -38.41 11.45
#